data_f98e8ea1c48b72892ab7455721bc361f
#
_entry.id   f98e8ea1c48b72892ab7455721bc361f
#
_cell.length_a   1.000
_cell.length_b   1.000
_cell.length_c   1.000
_cell.angle_alpha   90.00
_cell.angle_beta   90.00
_cell.angle_gamma   90.00
#
_symmetry.space_group_name_H-M   'P 1'
#
loop_
_entity.id
_entity.type
_entity.pdbx_description
1 polymer ?
#
loop_
_entity_poly.entity_id
_entity_poly.type
_entity_poly.pdbx_seq_one_letter_code
_entity_poly.pdbx_strand_id
1 'polypeptide(L)'
;MQDKLATFYAATGHLFMHMFAAIYFVIVLGIEDDWQLSYADLINLWFIGSLLVGLGSLPAGWLSDRWSRTGMIAVMFFGLGVAAVLCGLSDNKWALMINLSILGLFCSIYHPAGISWVVNMPGNTGRALGFNNIFGGVGIGIGALIAGYLVDNLGWQFAFILPGIVSIILGITLSWHLY
;
A
#
# COMPACT_ATOMS: atom_id res chain seq x y z
N MET A 1 -7.18 20.55 -15.35
CA MET A 1 -6.34 20.47 -14.13
C MET A 1 -6.76 19.28 -13.28
N GLN A 2 -8.04 19.06 -13.05
CA GLN A 2 -8.57 17.91 -12.27
C GLN A 2 -8.14 16.55 -12.85
N ASP A 3 -8.14 16.35 -14.17
CA ASP A 3 -7.76 15.06 -14.79
C ASP A 3 -6.29 14.68 -14.54
N LYS A 4 -5.38 15.67 -14.52
CA LYS A 4 -3.96 15.42 -14.24
C LYS A 4 -3.74 15.02 -12.79
N LEU A 5 -4.48 15.65 -11.87
CA LEU A 5 -4.43 15.36 -10.45
C LEU A 5 -5.01 13.96 -10.16
N ALA A 6 -6.14 13.63 -10.79
CA ALA A 6 -6.74 12.30 -10.70
C ALA A 6 -5.78 11.22 -11.21
N THR A 7 -5.12 11.44 -12.36
CA THR A 7 -4.11 10.52 -12.91
C THR A 7 -2.93 10.35 -11.95
N PHE A 8 -2.46 11.45 -11.34
CA PHE A 8 -1.37 11.41 -10.37
C PHE A 8 -1.71 10.56 -9.16
N TYR A 9 -2.87 10.80 -8.51
CA TYR A 9 -3.26 10.02 -7.33
C TYR A 9 -3.57 8.57 -7.65
N ALA A 10 -4.19 8.29 -8.79
CA ALA A 10 -4.45 6.92 -9.21
C ALA A 10 -3.13 6.16 -9.45
N ALA A 11 -2.20 6.73 -10.21
CA ALA A 11 -0.90 6.11 -10.48
C ALA A 11 -0.07 5.92 -9.19
N THR A 12 -0.02 6.95 -8.34
CA THR A 12 0.68 6.89 -7.05
C THR A 12 0.02 5.86 -6.11
N GLY A 13 -1.32 5.78 -6.10
CA GLY A 13 -2.04 4.76 -5.34
C GLY A 13 -1.69 3.34 -5.78
N HIS A 14 -1.56 3.09 -7.08
CA HIS A 14 -1.12 1.81 -7.63
C HIS A 14 0.31 1.46 -7.18
N LEU A 15 1.19 2.45 -7.27
CA LEU A 15 2.57 2.31 -6.81
C LEU A 15 2.63 1.93 -5.32
N PHE A 16 1.94 2.68 -4.46
CA PHE A 16 1.99 2.47 -3.01
C PHE A 16 1.36 1.13 -2.61
N MET A 17 0.26 0.73 -3.21
CA MET A 17 -0.37 -0.57 -2.92
C MET A 17 0.59 -1.72 -3.23
N HIS A 18 1.19 -1.74 -4.42
CA HIS A 18 2.15 -2.78 -4.78
C HIS A 18 3.46 -2.70 -4.00
N MET A 19 3.93 -1.50 -3.72
CA MET A 19 5.09 -1.29 -2.86
C MET A 19 4.86 -1.93 -1.49
N PHE A 20 3.79 -1.58 -0.78
CA PHE A 20 3.50 -2.12 0.54
C PHE A 20 3.23 -3.63 0.53
N ALA A 21 2.63 -4.18 -0.52
CA ALA A 21 2.46 -5.62 -0.65
C ALA A 21 3.80 -6.37 -0.83
N ALA A 22 4.84 -5.68 -1.32
CA ALA A 22 6.12 -6.30 -1.67
C ALA A 22 7.27 -6.02 -0.67
N ILE A 23 7.28 -4.86 0.00
CA ILE A 23 8.42 -4.45 0.84
C ILE A 23 8.70 -5.40 2.00
N TYR A 24 7.66 -6.07 2.52
CA TYR A 24 7.82 -6.99 3.64
C TYR A 24 8.81 -8.12 3.35
N PHE A 25 8.85 -8.62 2.11
CA PHE A 25 9.77 -9.68 1.70
C PHE A 25 11.25 -9.27 1.74
N VAL A 26 11.53 -7.98 1.77
CA VAL A 26 12.88 -7.42 1.99
C VAL A 26 13.09 -7.06 3.45
N ILE A 27 12.11 -6.41 4.08
CA ILE A 27 12.17 -5.97 5.48
C ILE A 27 12.36 -7.15 6.43
N VAL A 28 11.80 -8.32 6.09
CA VAL A 28 11.90 -9.53 6.91
C VAL A 28 13.34 -9.94 7.18
N LEU A 29 14.28 -9.63 6.29
CA LEU A 29 15.71 -9.94 6.47
C LEU A 29 16.30 -9.18 7.67
N GLY A 30 15.92 -7.91 7.86
CA GLY A 30 16.35 -7.14 9.04
C GLY A 30 15.66 -7.59 10.33
N ILE A 31 14.41 -8.07 10.26
CA ILE A 31 13.69 -8.60 11.43
C ILE A 31 14.28 -9.93 11.88
N GLU A 32 14.70 -10.79 10.92
CA GLU A 32 15.34 -12.08 11.18
C GLU A 32 16.55 -11.90 12.09
N ASP A 33 17.40 -10.93 11.79
CA ASP A 33 18.58 -10.62 12.59
C ASP A 33 18.23 -10.10 13.99
N ASP A 34 17.24 -9.19 14.09
CA ASP A 34 16.87 -8.55 15.36
C ASP A 34 16.13 -9.52 16.30
N TRP A 35 15.21 -10.32 15.76
CA TRP A 35 14.31 -11.14 16.58
C TRP A 35 14.76 -12.60 16.69
N GLN A 36 15.80 -13.00 15.99
CA GLN A 36 16.35 -14.38 15.97
C GLN A 36 15.24 -15.41 15.61
N LEU A 37 14.35 -15.04 14.71
CA LEU A 37 13.31 -15.89 14.14
C LEU A 37 13.71 -16.32 12.73
N SER A 38 13.28 -17.50 12.29
CA SER A 38 13.59 -17.94 10.93
C SER A 38 12.82 -17.10 9.89
N TYR A 39 13.41 -16.94 8.70
CA TYR A 39 12.76 -16.33 7.55
C TYR A 39 11.38 -16.93 7.27
N ALA A 40 11.26 -18.26 7.37
CA ALA A 40 9.99 -18.96 7.15
C ALA A 40 8.91 -18.58 8.18
N ASP A 41 9.28 -18.47 9.47
CA ASP A 41 8.34 -18.03 10.51
C ASP A 41 7.85 -16.61 10.28
N LEU A 42 8.77 -15.72 9.88
CA LEU A 42 8.46 -14.32 9.62
C LEU A 42 7.59 -14.15 8.38
N ILE A 43 7.88 -14.84 7.27
CA ILE A 43 7.05 -14.79 6.06
C ILE A 43 5.61 -15.25 6.34
N ASN A 44 5.43 -16.23 7.22
CA ASN A 44 4.10 -16.70 7.60
C ASN A 44 3.25 -15.63 8.30
N LEU A 45 3.85 -14.59 8.90
CA LEU A 45 3.11 -13.47 9.49
C LEU A 45 2.32 -12.66 8.44
N TRP A 46 2.77 -12.69 7.18
CA TRP A 46 2.07 -12.03 6.06
C TRP A 46 0.89 -12.84 5.52
N PHE A 47 0.73 -14.11 5.90
CA PHE A 47 -0.29 -14.98 5.31
C PHE A 47 -1.72 -14.40 5.41
N ILE A 48 -2.13 -13.93 6.60
CA ILE A 48 -3.46 -13.33 6.79
C ILE A 48 -3.57 -12.03 6.00
N GLY A 49 -2.53 -11.21 5.98
CA GLY A 49 -2.49 -9.98 5.19
C GLY A 49 -2.70 -10.26 3.71
N SER A 50 -1.98 -11.23 3.13
CA SER A 50 -2.12 -11.61 1.72
C SER A 50 -3.52 -12.15 1.39
N LEU A 51 -4.12 -12.90 2.29
CA LEU A 51 -5.51 -13.37 2.15
C LEU A 51 -6.50 -12.20 2.14
N LEU A 52 -6.30 -11.21 3.02
CA LEU A 52 -7.15 -10.04 3.11
C LEU A 52 -7.00 -9.10 1.91
N VAL A 53 -5.85 -9.07 1.22
CA VAL A 53 -5.71 -8.38 -0.07
C VAL A 53 -6.74 -8.91 -1.09
N GLY A 54 -6.94 -10.23 -1.16
CA GLY A 54 -7.93 -10.84 -2.04
C GLY A 54 -9.36 -10.66 -1.54
N LEU A 55 -9.66 -11.15 -0.34
CA LEU A 55 -11.03 -11.16 0.22
C LEU A 55 -11.58 -9.76 0.45
N GLY A 56 -10.76 -8.82 0.89
CA GLY A 56 -11.14 -7.45 1.15
C GLY A 56 -11.53 -6.67 -0.11
N SER A 57 -11.09 -7.12 -1.30
CA SER A 57 -11.42 -6.46 -2.56
C SER A 57 -12.92 -6.49 -2.88
N LEU A 58 -13.66 -7.51 -2.45
CA LEU A 58 -15.10 -7.61 -2.66
C LEU A 58 -15.88 -6.50 -1.91
N PRO A 59 -15.75 -6.37 -0.57
CA PRO A 59 -16.43 -5.29 0.14
C PRO A 59 -15.88 -3.91 -0.24
N ALA A 60 -14.59 -3.78 -0.58
CA ALA A 60 -14.02 -2.52 -1.05
C ALA A 60 -14.64 -2.08 -2.38
N GLY A 61 -14.85 -2.99 -3.32
CA GLY A 61 -15.53 -2.70 -4.57
C GLY A 61 -16.99 -2.28 -4.36
N TRP A 62 -17.71 -3.05 -3.55
CA TRP A 62 -19.09 -2.75 -3.21
C TRP A 62 -19.24 -1.37 -2.56
N LEU A 63 -18.35 -0.99 -1.65
CA LEU A 63 -18.36 0.31 -0.99
C LEU A 63 -17.95 1.44 -1.95
N SER A 64 -16.95 1.19 -2.79
CA SER A 64 -16.48 2.13 -3.81
C SER A 64 -17.59 2.55 -4.78
N ASP A 65 -18.44 1.60 -5.19
CA ASP A 65 -19.54 1.85 -6.11
C ASP A 65 -20.70 2.63 -5.46
N ARG A 66 -20.88 2.50 -4.14
CA ARG A 66 -21.98 3.13 -3.40
C ARG A 66 -21.63 4.46 -2.77
N TRP A 67 -20.38 4.66 -2.43
CA TRP A 67 -19.92 5.86 -1.73
C TRP A 67 -19.09 6.75 -2.65
N SER A 68 -17.80 6.43 -2.83
CA SER A 68 -16.89 7.26 -3.63
C SER A 68 -15.61 6.50 -3.96
N ARG A 69 -15.25 6.42 -5.25
CA ARG A 69 -13.99 5.82 -5.69
C ARG A 69 -12.79 6.58 -5.15
N THR A 70 -12.83 7.91 -5.27
CA THR A 70 -11.76 8.79 -4.78
C THR A 70 -11.67 8.79 -3.26
N GLY A 71 -12.82 8.77 -2.57
CA GLY A 71 -12.88 8.63 -1.11
C GLY A 71 -12.25 7.32 -0.65
N MET A 72 -12.51 6.20 -1.34
CA MET A 72 -11.87 4.92 -1.05
C MET A 72 -10.35 4.95 -1.25
N ILE A 73 -9.85 5.67 -2.26
CA ILE A 73 -8.39 5.85 -2.44
C ILE A 73 -7.79 6.70 -1.31
N ALA A 74 -8.50 7.71 -0.81
CA ALA A 74 -8.04 8.45 0.36
C ALA A 74 -8.00 7.55 1.61
N VAL A 75 -9.04 6.74 1.85
CA VAL A 75 -9.06 5.73 2.93
C VAL A 75 -7.91 4.74 2.78
N MET A 76 -7.62 4.29 1.56
CA MET A 76 -6.49 3.42 1.30
C MET A 76 -5.16 4.07 1.71
N PHE A 77 -4.88 5.29 1.28
CA PHE A 77 -3.62 5.97 1.63
C PHE A 77 -3.47 6.15 3.15
N PHE A 78 -4.52 6.58 3.84
CA PHE A 78 -4.50 6.70 5.30
C PHE A 78 -4.29 5.35 5.98
N GLY A 79 -5.06 4.34 5.56
CA GLY A 79 -5.02 3.01 6.15
C GLY A 79 -3.67 2.32 5.93
N LEU A 80 -3.13 2.37 4.70
CA LEU A 80 -1.78 1.87 4.39
C LEU A 80 -0.73 2.56 5.24
N GLY A 81 -0.80 3.90 5.32
CA GLY A 81 0.17 4.69 6.05
C GLY A 81 0.16 4.40 7.55
N VAL A 82 -1.02 4.39 8.17
CA VAL A 82 -1.17 4.07 9.60
C VAL A 82 -0.75 2.63 9.88
N ALA A 83 -1.22 1.66 9.08
CA ALA A 83 -0.85 0.26 9.26
C ALA A 83 0.67 0.03 9.11
N ALA A 84 1.31 0.70 8.14
CA ALA A 84 2.76 0.62 7.95
C ALA A 84 3.50 1.22 9.15
N VAL A 85 3.10 2.39 9.65
CA VAL A 85 3.71 2.97 10.87
C VAL A 85 3.56 2.02 12.05
N LEU A 86 2.39 1.41 12.24
CA LEU A 86 2.15 0.42 13.29
C LEU A 86 3.01 -0.85 13.10
N CYS A 87 3.25 -1.30 11.85
CA CYS A 87 4.19 -2.38 11.58
C CYS A 87 5.61 -2.02 12.06
N GLY A 88 6.09 -0.82 11.74
CA GLY A 88 7.41 -0.36 12.17
C GLY A 88 7.54 -0.12 13.69
N LEU A 89 6.43 0.05 14.39
CA LEU A 89 6.38 0.20 15.85
C LEU A 89 6.11 -1.13 16.59
N SER A 90 6.00 -2.24 15.87
CA SER A 90 5.74 -3.54 16.48
C SER A 90 6.97 -4.04 17.23
N ASP A 91 6.77 -4.46 18.46
CA ASP A 91 7.80 -4.98 19.37
C ASP A 91 7.78 -6.52 19.51
N ASN A 92 6.82 -7.18 18.86
CA ASN A 92 6.68 -8.61 18.85
C ASN A 92 5.96 -9.13 17.61
N LYS A 93 6.12 -10.43 17.32
CA LYS A 93 5.57 -11.07 16.13
C LYS A 93 4.04 -11.01 16.00
N TRP A 94 3.32 -11.03 17.12
CA TRP A 94 1.86 -11.00 17.09
C TRP A 94 1.32 -9.62 16.74
N ALA A 95 1.92 -8.56 17.30
CA ALA A 95 1.62 -7.19 16.93
C ALA A 95 1.93 -6.96 15.45
N LEU A 96 3.09 -7.43 14.97
CA LEU A 96 3.46 -7.32 13.56
C LEU A 96 2.48 -8.08 12.66
N MET A 97 2.08 -9.30 13.01
CA MET A 97 1.10 -10.08 12.25
C MET A 97 -0.25 -9.36 12.12
N ILE A 98 -0.74 -8.78 13.21
CA ILE A 98 -2.01 -8.02 13.21
C ILE A 98 -1.87 -6.79 12.32
N ASN A 99 -0.79 -6.02 12.47
CA ASN A 99 -0.56 -4.80 11.70
C ASN A 99 -0.34 -5.09 10.20
N LEU A 100 0.36 -6.17 9.85
CA LEU A 100 0.47 -6.66 8.48
C LEU A 100 -0.90 -7.08 7.91
N SER A 101 -1.75 -7.70 8.73
CA SER A 101 -3.11 -8.07 8.31
C SER A 101 -3.96 -6.83 8.00
N ILE A 102 -3.85 -5.79 8.82
CA ILE A 102 -4.49 -4.49 8.59
C ILE A 102 -3.93 -3.84 7.31
N LEU A 103 -2.61 -3.89 7.10
CA LEU A 103 -1.96 -3.40 5.89
C LEU A 103 -2.52 -4.09 4.64
N GLY A 104 -2.64 -5.43 4.66
CA GLY A 104 -3.22 -6.21 3.58
C GLY A 104 -4.68 -5.84 3.28
N LEU A 105 -5.47 -5.59 4.34
CA LEU A 105 -6.86 -5.12 4.19
C LEU A 105 -6.92 -3.78 3.43
N PHE A 106 -6.06 -2.81 3.73
CA PHE A 106 -6.05 -1.55 3.01
C PHE A 106 -5.43 -1.67 1.60
N CYS A 107 -4.50 -2.59 1.36
CA CYS A 107 -4.03 -2.92 0.01
C CYS A 107 -5.18 -3.40 -0.90
N SER A 108 -6.17 -4.11 -0.37
CA SER A 108 -7.31 -4.64 -1.11
C SER A 108 -8.16 -3.59 -1.83
N ILE A 109 -8.10 -2.32 -1.37
CA ILE A 109 -8.96 -1.24 -1.87
C ILE A 109 -8.56 -0.79 -3.28
N TYR A 110 -7.26 -0.83 -3.62
CA TYR A 110 -6.79 -0.19 -4.85
C TYR A 110 -7.44 -0.75 -6.11
N HIS A 111 -7.38 -2.06 -6.30
CA HIS A 111 -7.82 -2.65 -7.57
C HIS A 111 -9.30 -2.35 -7.88
N PRO A 112 -10.26 -2.58 -6.98
CA PRO A 112 -11.64 -2.27 -7.30
C PRO A 112 -11.93 -0.76 -7.39
N ALA A 113 -11.36 0.07 -6.53
CA ALA A 113 -11.63 1.50 -6.51
C ALA A 113 -10.75 2.28 -7.50
N GLY A 114 -9.44 2.05 -7.49
CA GLY A 114 -8.48 2.80 -8.29
C GLY A 114 -8.57 2.49 -9.79
N ILE A 115 -8.65 1.21 -10.17
CA ILE A 115 -8.83 0.83 -11.57
C ILE A 115 -10.18 1.32 -12.09
N SER A 116 -11.25 1.17 -11.30
CA SER A 116 -12.56 1.71 -11.64
C SER A 116 -12.52 3.24 -11.82
N TRP A 117 -11.75 3.95 -10.97
CA TRP A 117 -11.54 5.39 -11.14
C TRP A 117 -10.85 5.71 -12.45
N VAL A 118 -9.73 5.04 -12.78
CA VAL A 118 -8.96 5.24 -14.03
C VAL A 118 -9.82 4.98 -15.28
N VAL A 119 -10.60 3.91 -15.30
CA VAL A 119 -11.47 3.55 -16.43
C VAL A 119 -12.54 4.61 -16.69
N ASN A 120 -13.00 5.30 -15.66
CA ASN A 120 -14.01 6.35 -15.77
C ASN A 120 -13.43 7.76 -16.00
N MET A 121 -12.12 7.90 -16.15
CA MET A 121 -11.50 9.18 -16.53
C MET A 121 -11.76 9.49 -18.02
N PRO A 122 -11.92 10.78 -18.38
CA PRO A 122 -12.08 11.16 -19.78
C PRO A 122 -10.82 10.83 -20.59
N GLY A 123 -11.01 10.45 -21.87
CA GLY A 123 -9.93 10.20 -22.81
C GLY A 123 -9.73 8.73 -23.19
N ASN A 124 -8.51 8.37 -23.56
CA ASN A 124 -8.19 7.01 -24.02
C ASN A 124 -7.93 6.10 -22.81
N THR A 125 -8.92 5.26 -22.49
CA THR A 125 -8.88 4.31 -21.36
C THR A 125 -7.69 3.35 -21.42
N GLY A 126 -7.35 2.84 -22.61
CA GLY A 126 -6.21 1.91 -22.77
C GLY A 126 -4.88 2.58 -22.41
N ARG A 127 -4.69 3.84 -22.82
CA ARG A 127 -3.50 4.61 -22.47
C ARG A 127 -3.44 4.93 -20.96
N ALA A 128 -4.58 5.31 -20.37
CA ALA A 128 -4.66 5.60 -18.95
C ALA A 128 -4.35 4.36 -18.10
N LEU A 129 -4.92 3.19 -18.45
CA LEU A 129 -4.62 1.92 -17.80
C LEU A 129 -3.17 1.50 -17.99
N GLY A 130 -2.62 1.62 -19.22
CA GLY A 130 -1.22 1.31 -19.48
C GLY A 130 -0.27 2.13 -18.61
N PHE A 131 -0.49 3.46 -18.54
CA PHE A 131 0.27 4.35 -17.68
C PHE A 131 0.15 3.97 -16.20
N ASN A 132 -1.07 3.73 -15.73
CA ASN A 132 -1.34 3.33 -14.35
C ASN A 132 -0.66 2.01 -13.98
N ASN A 133 -0.64 1.02 -14.89
CA ASN A 133 -0.02 -0.28 -14.65
C ASN A 133 1.51 -0.21 -14.56
N ILE A 134 2.15 0.72 -15.28
CA ILE A 134 3.60 0.97 -15.12
C ILE A 134 3.92 1.32 -13.66
N PHE A 135 3.11 2.17 -13.02
CA PHE A 135 3.33 2.57 -11.64
C PHE A 135 3.16 1.39 -10.65
N GLY A 136 2.24 0.47 -10.92
CA GLY A 136 2.13 -0.77 -10.13
C GLY A 136 3.41 -1.60 -10.17
N GLY A 137 3.96 -1.84 -11.38
CA GLY A 137 5.22 -2.56 -11.54
C GLY A 137 6.43 -1.82 -10.93
N VAL A 138 6.50 -0.51 -11.13
CA VAL A 138 7.53 0.36 -10.53
C VAL A 138 7.46 0.30 -8.99
N GLY A 139 6.25 0.23 -8.42
CA GLY A 139 6.05 0.13 -6.97
C GLY A 139 6.75 -1.08 -6.35
N ILE A 140 6.69 -2.23 -7.00
CA ILE A 140 7.38 -3.45 -6.54
C ILE A 140 8.89 -3.25 -6.54
N GLY A 141 9.46 -2.79 -7.67
CA GLY A 141 10.92 -2.66 -7.82
C GLY A 141 11.51 -1.55 -6.95
N ILE A 142 10.91 -0.35 -6.99
CA ILE A 142 11.35 0.78 -6.15
C ILE A 142 11.16 0.47 -4.66
N GLY A 143 10.06 -0.21 -4.30
CA GLY A 143 9.80 -0.61 -2.92
C GLY A 143 10.90 -1.50 -2.38
N ALA A 144 11.33 -2.50 -3.13
CA ALA A 144 12.43 -3.38 -2.72
C ALA A 144 13.75 -2.63 -2.52
N LEU A 145 14.09 -1.70 -3.44
CA LEU A 145 15.31 -0.89 -3.33
C LEU A 145 15.27 0.04 -2.10
N ILE A 146 14.16 0.74 -1.90
CA ILE A 146 13.99 1.64 -0.75
C ILE A 146 14.01 0.84 0.55
N ALA A 147 13.31 -0.29 0.62
CA ALA A 147 13.28 -1.12 1.81
C ALA A 147 14.67 -1.65 2.15
N GLY A 148 15.41 -2.20 1.18
CA GLY A 148 16.77 -2.67 1.38
C GLY A 148 17.69 -1.57 1.91
N TYR A 149 17.69 -0.41 1.25
CA TYR A 149 18.50 0.74 1.70
C TYR A 149 18.15 1.18 3.13
N LEU A 150 16.87 1.24 3.47
CA LEU A 150 16.43 1.68 4.81
C LEU A 150 16.76 0.62 5.88
N VAL A 151 16.58 -0.66 5.58
CA VAL A 151 16.99 -1.76 6.48
C VAL A 151 18.47 -1.69 6.79
N ASP A 152 19.32 -1.54 5.78
CA ASP A 152 20.78 -1.55 5.94
C ASP A 152 21.31 -0.30 6.67
N ASN A 153 20.65 0.85 6.58
CA ASN A 153 21.19 2.12 7.08
C ASN A 153 20.45 2.68 8.31
N LEU A 154 19.16 2.37 8.48
CA LEU A 154 18.33 2.97 9.54
C LEU A 154 17.60 1.92 10.39
N GLY A 155 17.58 0.68 9.95
CA GLY A 155 16.84 -0.41 10.58
C GLY A 155 15.47 -0.66 9.91
N TRP A 156 14.99 -1.90 10.07
CA TRP A 156 13.78 -2.40 9.42
C TRP A 156 12.51 -1.60 9.77
N GLN A 157 12.45 -1.02 10.96
CA GLN A 157 11.34 -0.19 11.43
C GLN A 157 11.10 0.99 10.49
N PHE A 158 12.17 1.66 10.09
CA PHE A 158 12.09 2.83 9.20
C PHE A 158 11.68 2.46 7.78
N ALA A 159 11.91 1.24 7.35
CA ALA A 159 11.43 0.77 6.05
C ALA A 159 9.89 0.66 5.97
N PHE A 160 9.21 0.57 7.11
CA PHE A 160 7.76 0.74 7.22
C PHE A 160 7.34 2.17 7.50
N ILE A 161 7.98 2.83 8.48
CA ILE A 161 7.55 4.13 9.03
C ILE A 161 7.64 5.23 7.95
N LEU A 162 8.76 5.34 7.24
CA LEU A 162 8.96 6.44 6.29
C LEU A 162 7.99 6.38 5.10
N PRO A 163 7.83 5.25 4.38
CA PRO A 163 6.79 5.14 3.35
C PRO A 163 5.37 5.30 3.92
N GLY A 164 5.15 4.85 5.16
CA GLY A 164 3.88 5.02 5.86
C GLY A 164 3.51 6.49 6.05
N ILE A 165 4.44 7.31 6.52
CA ILE A 165 4.23 8.76 6.67
C ILE A 165 3.94 9.42 5.32
N VAL A 166 4.68 9.06 4.26
CA VAL A 166 4.42 9.58 2.91
C VAL A 166 3.01 9.21 2.43
N SER A 167 2.57 7.97 2.69
CA SER A 167 1.21 7.54 2.38
C SER A 167 0.15 8.36 3.11
N ILE A 168 0.33 8.66 4.40
CA ILE A 168 -0.59 9.53 5.16
C ILE A 168 -0.66 10.92 4.54
N ILE A 169 0.48 11.52 4.19
CA ILE A 169 0.54 12.84 3.55
C ILE A 169 -0.23 12.83 2.22
N LEU A 170 -0.08 11.78 1.41
CA LEU A 170 -0.86 11.61 0.17
C LEU A 170 -2.36 11.50 0.45
N GLY A 171 -2.76 10.80 1.49
CA GLY A 171 -4.16 10.74 1.92
C GLY A 171 -4.72 12.10 2.32
N ILE A 172 -3.95 12.88 3.09
CA ILE A 172 -4.32 14.25 3.50
C ILE A 172 -4.49 15.15 2.27
N THR A 173 -3.48 15.17 1.39
CA THR A 173 -3.51 16.02 0.19
C THR A 173 -4.61 15.64 -0.77
N LEU A 174 -4.87 14.33 -0.97
CA LEU A 174 -6.02 13.89 -1.77
C LEU A 174 -7.34 14.36 -1.15
N SER A 175 -7.53 14.17 0.16
CA SER A 175 -8.75 14.60 0.85
C SER A 175 -8.97 16.10 0.73
N TRP A 176 -7.91 16.92 0.83
CA TRP A 176 -7.98 18.36 0.61
C TRP A 176 -8.46 18.74 -0.80
N HIS A 177 -8.12 17.96 -1.82
CA HIS A 177 -8.54 18.22 -3.19
C HIS A 177 -9.95 17.70 -3.53
N LEU A 178 -10.53 16.88 -2.64
CA LEU A 178 -11.90 16.37 -2.80
C LEU A 178 -12.95 17.33 -2.27
N TYR A 179 -12.57 18.28 -1.42
CA TYR A 179 -13.41 19.31 -0.82
C TYR A 179 -13.04 20.71 -1.35
#